data_f204a4d75fa28c04611d99423a5e5399
#
_entry.id   f204a4d75fa28c04611d99423a5e5399
#
_cell.length_a   1.000
_cell.length_b   1.000
_cell.length_c   1.000
_cell.angle_alpha   90.00
_cell.angle_beta   90.00
_cell.angle_gamma   90.00
#
_symmetry.space_group_name_H-M   'P 1'
#
loop_
_entity.id
_entity.type
_entity.pdbx_description
1 polymer ?
#
loop_
_entity_poly.entity_id
_entity_poly.type
_entity_poly.pdbx_seq_one_letter_code
_entity_poly.pdbx_strand_id
1 'polypeptide(L)'
;ASTLDYYPYERVDFEDNKLLKKAKTMYLNAGTIGSIDSYLKIAKENGVNAIVVDIKDGALAYSSNIAKEISPTAYATAINDNSSYKSAIDKIKDAGIYAIGRIVVFNDVHYGKDHPDDCISSTASSRLWPSAYSRGAWYYNVELAKEAVKEMGFNEIQFDYVRFPEDAYNMSIKGNSDFKNKYDEEKAEAVQNFLFYATDQIHKVGAYLSVDVFGECSGEYVTAYGQYWSAISNIVDAISSMPYTDHFGRSVDTWTNAYQTVYNWAKGAAARQKEIPTPAVARTWITAYDTPYWKPTVIYNASKIEDQVRALYDAGLDGGFITWNSASSLAKYEQIKTAFNKDYE
;
A
#
# COMPACT_ATOMS: atom_id res chain seq x y z
N ALA A 1 -1.13 -4.68 -23.37
CA ALA A 1 -0.53 -3.41 -22.96
C ALA A 1 -0.76 -2.27 -23.98
N SER A 2 -1.34 -2.58 -25.15
CA SER A 2 -1.67 -1.55 -26.15
C SER A 2 -2.79 -0.60 -25.73
N THR A 3 -3.54 -0.95 -24.70
CA THR A 3 -4.64 -0.15 -24.13
C THR A 3 -4.21 0.75 -22.98
N LEU A 4 -2.93 0.69 -22.58
CA LEU A 4 -2.39 1.45 -21.46
C LEU A 4 -1.81 2.79 -21.92
N ASP A 5 -2.00 3.81 -21.10
CA ASP A 5 -1.54 5.17 -21.38
C ASP A 5 -0.19 5.46 -20.72
N TYR A 6 0.71 6.12 -21.45
CA TYR A 6 2.08 6.42 -21.01
C TYR A 6 2.48 7.88 -21.31
N TYR A 7 1.54 8.80 -21.32
CA TYR A 7 1.88 10.22 -21.49
C TYR A 7 2.41 10.82 -20.18
N PRO A 8 3.20 11.91 -20.25
CA PRO A 8 3.64 12.59 -19.04
C PRO A 8 2.43 13.07 -18.22
N TYR A 9 2.42 12.72 -16.93
CA TYR A 9 1.37 13.10 -16.01
C TYR A 9 1.84 14.29 -15.17
N GLU A 10 1.04 15.36 -15.10
CA GLU A 10 1.40 16.53 -14.34
C GLU A 10 1.51 16.20 -12.85
N ARG A 11 2.68 16.50 -12.26
CA ARG A 11 2.89 16.30 -10.82
C ARG A 11 2.40 17.52 -10.05
N VAL A 12 1.50 17.29 -9.09
CA VAL A 12 1.04 18.34 -8.19
C VAL A 12 2.06 18.55 -7.08
N ASP A 13 2.19 19.80 -6.65
CA ASP A 13 3.03 20.19 -5.51
C ASP A 13 2.21 21.17 -4.65
N PHE A 14 1.59 20.65 -3.60
CA PHE A 14 0.79 21.48 -2.70
C PHE A 14 1.71 22.31 -1.80
N GLU A 15 1.44 23.60 -1.69
CA GLU A 15 2.22 24.52 -0.88
C GLU A 15 2.21 24.12 0.60
N ASP A 16 1.03 23.76 1.11
CA ASP A 16 0.81 23.41 2.51
C ASP A 16 1.01 21.94 2.85
N ASN A 17 1.32 21.12 1.84
CA ASN A 17 1.48 19.69 2.00
C ASN A 17 2.48 19.17 0.98
N LYS A 18 3.74 19.12 1.34
CA LYS A 18 4.81 18.67 0.46
C LYS A 18 4.90 17.14 0.46
N LEU A 19 4.98 16.55 -0.73
CA LEU A 19 5.19 15.11 -0.88
C LEU A 19 6.51 14.70 -0.24
N LEU A 20 6.45 13.68 0.63
CA LEU A 20 7.64 13.10 1.23
C LEU A 20 8.38 12.24 0.20
N LYS A 21 9.59 12.63 -0.15
CA LYS A 21 10.37 11.98 -1.22
C LYS A 21 11.40 10.97 -0.73
N LYS A 22 11.78 11.05 0.54
CA LYS A 22 12.76 10.16 1.18
C LYS A 22 12.22 9.71 2.52
N ALA A 23 11.44 8.65 2.50
CA ALA A 23 10.68 8.21 3.65
C ALA A 23 11.45 7.20 4.52
N LYS A 24 11.30 7.38 5.82
CA LYS A 24 11.66 6.42 6.86
C LYS A 24 10.40 6.11 7.65
N THR A 25 9.67 5.08 7.25
CA THR A 25 8.26 4.94 7.59
C THR A 25 7.97 3.75 8.49
N MET A 26 7.25 4.01 9.56
CA MET A 26 6.70 3.02 10.46
C MET A 26 5.24 2.72 10.06
N TYR A 27 4.88 1.44 9.98
CA TYR A 27 3.48 1.03 9.77
C TYR A 27 2.81 0.71 11.10
N LEU A 28 1.59 1.23 11.30
CA LEU A 28 0.74 0.96 12.46
C LEU A 28 -0.65 0.51 12.01
N ASN A 29 -1.08 -0.66 12.45
CA ASN A 29 -2.47 -1.06 12.27
C ASN A 29 -3.40 -0.21 13.15
N ALA A 30 -4.70 -0.20 12.84
CA ALA A 30 -5.66 0.65 13.52
C ALA A 30 -5.88 0.29 15.01
N GLY A 31 -5.48 -0.90 15.43
CA GLY A 31 -5.56 -1.33 16.83
C GLY A 31 -4.51 -0.69 17.74
N THR A 32 -3.51 0.01 17.17
CA THR A 32 -2.43 0.63 17.94
C THR A 32 -2.74 2.04 18.44
N ILE A 33 -3.87 2.60 18.07
CA ILE A 33 -4.21 4.02 18.31
C ILE A 33 -4.17 4.39 19.79
N GLY A 34 -4.64 3.50 20.67
CA GLY A 34 -4.58 3.72 22.12
C GLY A 34 -3.17 3.77 22.70
N SER A 35 -2.17 3.29 21.97
CA SER A 35 -0.76 3.24 22.38
C SER A 35 0.11 4.17 21.53
N ILE A 36 -0.47 5.13 20.81
CA ILE A 36 0.26 5.96 19.85
C ILE A 36 1.48 6.66 20.47
N ASP A 37 1.39 7.09 21.74
CA ASP A 37 2.49 7.79 22.41
C ASP A 37 3.76 6.94 22.51
N SER A 38 3.62 5.62 22.73
CA SER A 38 4.76 4.70 22.81
C SER A 38 5.46 4.57 21.44
N TYR A 39 4.70 4.52 20.35
CA TYR A 39 5.26 4.49 19.00
C TYR A 39 5.89 5.83 18.62
N LEU A 40 5.26 6.94 18.97
CA LEU A 40 5.79 8.28 18.70
C LEU A 40 7.09 8.55 19.43
N LYS A 41 7.27 8.01 20.64
CA LYS A 41 8.53 8.10 21.35
C LYS A 41 9.66 7.48 20.55
N ILE A 42 9.48 6.26 20.07
CA ILE A 42 10.46 5.58 19.21
C ILE A 42 10.69 6.37 17.93
N ALA A 43 9.64 6.83 17.30
CA ALA A 43 9.71 7.57 16.02
C ALA A 43 10.51 8.85 16.16
N LYS A 44 10.20 9.68 17.16
CA LYS A 44 10.89 10.97 17.40
C LYS A 44 12.36 10.78 17.74
N GLU A 45 12.70 9.75 18.51
CA GLU A 45 14.06 9.50 18.96
C GLU A 45 14.95 8.87 17.89
N ASN A 46 14.36 8.33 16.81
CA ASN A 46 15.08 7.53 15.83
C ASN A 46 14.94 7.97 14.37
N GLY A 47 14.46 9.19 14.11
CA GLY A 47 14.46 9.73 12.75
C GLY A 47 13.36 9.23 11.84
N VAL A 48 12.32 8.57 12.36
CA VAL A 48 11.11 8.24 11.60
C VAL A 48 10.46 9.54 11.14
N ASN A 49 10.21 9.66 9.84
CA ASN A 49 9.63 10.88 9.25
C ASN A 49 8.26 10.66 8.64
N ALA A 50 7.76 9.42 8.62
CA ALA A 50 6.43 9.09 8.16
C ALA A 50 5.86 7.94 8.96
N ILE A 51 4.52 7.92 9.11
CA ILE A 51 3.79 6.81 9.71
C ILE A 51 2.59 6.49 8.82
N VAL A 52 2.46 5.23 8.45
CA VAL A 52 1.26 4.68 7.80
C VAL A 52 0.33 4.18 8.90
N VAL A 53 -0.93 4.61 8.89
CA VAL A 53 -1.97 4.10 9.79
C VAL A 53 -3.12 3.54 8.95
N ASP A 54 -3.60 2.35 9.29
CA ASP A 54 -4.75 1.78 8.59
C ASP A 54 -6.01 2.61 8.78
N ILE A 55 -6.72 2.83 7.68
CA ILE A 55 -8.10 3.34 7.65
C ILE A 55 -9.06 2.16 7.49
N LYS A 56 -8.76 1.27 6.56
CA LYS A 56 -9.54 0.07 6.28
C LYS A 56 -8.62 -1.10 5.93
N ASP A 57 -8.70 -2.16 6.73
CA ASP A 57 -8.10 -3.45 6.45
C ASP A 57 -9.00 -4.52 7.08
N GLY A 58 -9.96 -5.04 6.30
CA GLY A 58 -11.09 -5.78 6.84
C GLY A 58 -12.03 -4.83 7.60
N ALA A 59 -11.73 -4.56 8.87
CA ALA A 59 -12.48 -3.57 9.66
C ALA A 59 -12.10 -2.14 9.29
N LEU A 60 -13.03 -1.22 9.54
CA LEU A 60 -12.75 0.21 9.49
C LEU A 60 -12.08 0.67 10.79
N ALA A 61 -11.17 1.61 10.67
CA ALA A 61 -10.49 2.19 11.83
C ALA A 61 -11.40 3.10 12.64
N TYR A 62 -12.35 3.75 12.00
CA TYR A 62 -13.29 4.70 12.63
C TYR A 62 -14.67 4.60 11.99
N SER A 63 -15.68 5.23 12.61
CA SER A 63 -17.04 5.25 12.10
C SER A 63 -17.16 6.25 10.95
N SER A 64 -17.12 5.73 9.72
CA SER A 64 -17.18 6.52 8.49
C SER A 64 -18.62 6.80 8.07
N ASN A 65 -18.95 8.06 7.79
CA ASN A 65 -20.26 8.42 7.22
C ASN A 65 -20.41 7.91 5.78
N ILE A 66 -19.34 7.85 5.03
CA ILE A 66 -19.35 7.27 3.67
C ILE A 66 -19.69 5.77 3.75
N ALA A 67 -19.06 5.04 4.67
CA ALA A 67 -19.38 3.63 4.87
C ALA A 67 -20.83 3.45 5.35
N LYS A 68 -21.31 4.31 6.21
CA LYS A 68 -22.70 4.26 6.71
C LYS A 68 -23.72 4.31 5.56
N GLU A 69 -23.46 5.14 4.56
CA GLU A 69 -24.33 5.28 3.38
C GLU A 69 -24.17 4.13 2.39
N ILE A 70 -22.93 3.70 2.12
CA ILE A 70 -22.61 2.80 1.00
C ILE A 70 -22.51 1.34 1.45
N SER A 71 -21.89 1.08 2.60
CA SER A 71 -21.68 -0.27 3.13
C SER A 71 -21.94 -0.32 4.64
N PRO A 72 -23.20 -0.49 5.05
CA PRO A 72 -23.55 -0.60 6.47
C PRO A 72 -22.80 -1.73 7.18
N THR A 73 -22.53 -2.84 6.48
CA THR A 73 -21.74 -3.95 7.04
C THR A 73 -20.32 -3.49 7.42
N ALA A 74 -19.68 -2.70 6.55
CA ALA A 74 -18.37 -2.11 6.84
C ALA A 74 -18.46 -1.10 7.99
N TYR A 75 -19.46 -0.23 7.98
CA TYR A 75 -19.70 0.76 9.04
C TYR A 75 -19.72 0.14 10.43
N ALA A 76 -20.35 -1.02 10.56
CA ALA A 76 -20.48 -1.73 11.83
C ALA A 76 -19.15 -2.29 12.37
N THR A 77 -18.08 -2.29 11.58
CA THR A 77 -16.77 -2.87 11.96
C THR A 77 -15.83 -1.89 12.66
N ALA A 78 -16.19 -0.62 12.77
CA ALA A 78 -15.31 0.42 13.31
C ALA A 78 -14.72 0.04 14.68
N ILE A 79 -13.40 0.12 14.82
CA ILE A 79 -12.70 -0.35 16.02
C ILE A 79 -12.28 0.76 16.97
N ASN A 80 -12.25 2.02 16.50
CA ASN A 80 -11.95 3.19 17.34
C ASN A 80 -13.08 4.21 17.25
N ASP A 81 -13.26 5.00 18.29
CA ASP A 81 -14.09 6.19 18.16
C ASP A 81 -13.35 7.26 17.32
N ASN A 82 -14.14 8.13 16.67
CA ASN A 82 -13.59 9.09 15.70
C ASN A 82 -12.66 10.11 16.35
N SER A 83 -12.97 10.55 17.56
CA SER A 83 -12.15 11.55 18.24
C SER A 83 -10.80 10.98 18.67
N SER A 84 -10.76 9.73 19.14
CA SER A 84 -9.51 9.05 19.51
C SER A 84 -8.63 8.81 18.29
N TYR A 85 -9.23 8.38 17.19
CA TYR A 85 -8.49 8.17 15.94
C TYR A 85 -7.91 9.49 15.42
N LYS A 86 -8.74 10.54 15.34
CA LYS A 86 -8.28 11.87 14.93
C LYS A 86 -7.18 12.41 15.83
N SER A 87 -7.31 12.24 17.14
CA SER A 87 -6.30 12.67 18.10
C SER A 87 -4.95 12.00 17.83
N ALA A 88 -4.95 10.70 17.51
CA ALA A 88 -3.72 9.99 17.19
C ALA A 88 -3.06 10.53 15.91
N ILE A 89 -3.85 10.79 14.87
CA ILE A 89 -3.33 11.38 13.62
C ILE A 89 -2.79 12.79 13.87
N ASP A 90 -3.49 13.60 14.66
CA ASP A 90 -3.03 14.94 15.04
C ASP A 90 -1.68 14.87 15.78
N LYS A 91 -1.50 13.93 16.70
CA LYS A 91 -0.23 13.73 17.41
C LYS A 91 0.91 13.37 16.48
N ILE A 92 0.67 12.55 15.46
CA ILE A 92 1.65 12.22 14.42
C ILE A 92 2.09 13.49 13.71
N LYS A 93 1.14 14.29 13.26
CA LYS A 93 1.41 15.53 12.52
C LYS A 93 2.06 16.59 13.39
N ASP A 94 1.63 16.73 14.64
CA ASP A 94 2.23 17.68 15.60
C ASP A 94 3.68 17.33 15.92
N ALA A 95 4.06 16.06 15.77
CA ALA A 95 5.45 15.62 15.88
C ALA A 95 6.30 15.96 14.64
N GLY A 96 5.71 16.56 13.61
CA GLY A 96 6.40 16.84 12.34
C GLY A 96 6.53 15.61 11.45
N ILE A 97 5.73 14.57 11.70
CA ILE A 97 5.77 13.31 10.97
C ILE A 97 4.66 13.30 9.92
N TYR A 98 5.02 12.86 8.70
CA TYR A 98 4.11 12.75 7.55
C TYR A 98 3.13 11.60 7.77
N ALA A 99 1.83 11.89 7.72
CA ALA A 99 0.78 10.92 8.03
C ALA A 99 0.18 10.33 6.75
N ILE A 100 0.23 9.02 6.62
CA ILE A 100 -0.29 8.27 5.48
C ILE A 100 -1.43 7.36 5.96
N GLY A 101 -2.59 7.44 5.31
CA GLY A 101 -3.73 6.59 5.62
C GLY A 101 -3.87 5.45 4.62
N ARG A 102 -3.81 4.20 5.10
CA ARG A 102 -3.86 3.01 4.23
C ARG A 102 -5.28 2.45 4.13
N ILE A 103 -5.70 2.18 2.90
CA ILE A 103 -7.00 1.59 2.55
C ILE A 103 -6.77 0.34 1.70
N VAL A 104 -7.23 -0.81 2.18
CA VAL A 104 -7.33 -2.04 1.39
C VAL A 104 -8.55 -1.91 0.49
N VAL A 105 -8.36 -1.88 -0.82
CA VAL A 105 -9.41 -1.48 -1.78
C VAL A 105 -10.30 -2.67 -2.18
N PHE A 106 -9.82 -3.56 -3.03
CA PHE A 106 -10.67 -4.58 -3.64
C PHE A 106 -10.79 -5.89 -2.84
N ASN A 107 -9.91 -6.15 -1.88
CA ASN A 107 -10.08 -7.28 -0.97
C ASN A 107 -10.96 -6.86 0.22
N ASP A 108 -12.27 -6.78 0.01
CA ASP A 108 -13.20 -6.21 0.97
C ASP A 108 -14.49 -7.03 1.06
N VAL A 109 -14.51 -7.96 2.00
CA VAL A 109 -15.65 -8.86 2.22
C VAL A 109 -16.89 -8.09 2.72
N HIS A 110 -16.72 -7.01 3.47
CA HIS A 110 -17.84 -6.25 4.03
C HIS A 110 -18.58 -5.47 2.96
N TYR A 111 -17.84 -4.76 2.09
CA TYR A 111 -18.43 -4.14 0.90
C TYR A 111 -19.10 -5.21 0.02
N GLY A 112 -18.43 -6.34 -0.16
CA GLY A 112 -18.95 -7.44 -0.97
C GLY A 112 -20.28 -8.00 -0.46
N LYS A 113 -20.50 -8.04 0.85
CA LYS A 113 -21.79 -8.46 1.43
C LYS A 113 -22.92 -7.52 1.09
N ASP A 114 -22.66 -6.23 1.08
CA ASP A 114 -23.66 -5.21 0.75
C ASP A 114 -23.85 -5.04 -0.76
N HIS A 115 -22.86 -5.41 -1.56
CA HIS A 115 -22.84 -5.26 -3.01
C HIS A 115 -22.38 -6.54 -3.70
N PRO A 116 -23.11 -7.66 -3.55
CA PRO A 116 -22.67 -8.95 -4.11
C PRO A 116 -22.59 -8.94 -5.63
N ASP A 117 -23.37 -8.10 -6.31
CA ASP A 117 -23.35 -7.98 -7.77
C ASP A 117 -22.07 -7.32 -8.29
N ASP A 118 -21.33 -6.61 -7.45
CA ASP A 118 -20.04 -6.02 -7.79
C ASP A 118 -18.87 -7.00 -7.61
N CYS A 119 -19.14 -8.14 -6.99
CA CYS A 119 -18.11 -9.14 -6.71
C CYS A 119 -17.88 -10.07 -7.87
N ILE A 120 -16.62 -10.51 -8.02
CA ILE A 120 -16.24 -11.58 -8.92
C ILE A 120 -16.99 -12.83 -8.47
N SER A 121 -17.71 -13.48 -9.38
CA SER A 121 -18.35 -14.77 -9.10
C SER A 121 -17.54 -15.91 -9.71
N SER A 122 -17.38 -17.00 -8.96
CA SER A 122 -16.64 -18.17 -9.40
C SER A 122 -17.27 -19.44 -8.84
N THR A 123 -17.34 -20.49 -9.65
CA THR A 123 -17.76 -21.80 -9.17
C THR A 123 -16.69 -22.48 -8.31
N ALA A 124 -15.45 -22.00 -8.37
CA ALA A 124 -14.31 -22.53 -7.61
C ALA A 124 -14.13 -21.89 -6.23
N SER A 125 -14.78 -20.75 -5.96
CA SER A 125 -14.61 -20.01 -4.69
C SER A 125 -15.87 -19.24 -4.34
N SER A 126 -16.26 -19.30 -3.05
CA SER A 126 -17.34 -18.48 -2.48
C SER A 126 -16.82 -17.15 -1.90
N ARG A 127 -15.53 -16.85 -2.05
CA ARG A 127 -14.90 -15.64 -1.50
C ARG A 127 -15.47 -14.40 -2.15
N LEU A 128 -15.93 -13.46 -1.32
CA LEU A 128 -16.42 -12.17 -1.79
C LEU A 128 -15.23 -11.25 -2.08
N TRP A 129 -15.01 -10.99 -3.36
CA TRP A 129 -13.95 -10.09 -3.81
C TRP A 129 -14.55 -9.10 -4.81
N PRO A 130 -14.72 -7.83 -4.42
CA PRO A 130 -15.18 -6.80 -5.34
C PRO A 130 -14.26 -6.73 -6.57
N SER A 131 -14.88 -6.69 -7.75
CA SER A 131 -14.11 -6.61 -8.99
C SER A 131 -13.47 -5.23 -9.14
N ALA A 132 -12.23 -5.19 -9.61
CA ALA A 132 -11.58 -3.94 -9.98
C ALA A 132 -12.21 -3.27 -11.21
N TYR A 133 -13.15 -3.90 -11.88
CA TYR A 133 -14.01 -3.27 -12.88
C TYR A 133 -15.17 -2.49 -12.27
N SER A 134 -15.50 -2.69 -10.99
CA SER A 134 -16.68 -2.09 -10.35
C SER A 134 -16.47 -0.60 -10.07
N ARG A 135 -17.21 0.26 -10.79
CA ARG A 135 -17.21 1.71 -10.54
C ARG A 135 -17.81 2.04 -9.17
N GLY A 136 -18.71 1.22 -8.66
CA GLY A 136 -19.24 1.35 -7.30
C GLY A 136 -18.17 1.17 -6.24
N ALA A 137 -17.32 0.16 -6.39
CA ALA A 137 -16.18 -0.06 -5.50
C ALA A 137 -15.15 1.06 -5.63
N TRP A 138 -14.90 1.57 -6.84
CA TRP A 138 -14.04 2.73 -7.06
C TRP A 138 -14.53 3.93 -6.26
N TYR A 139 -15.80 4.29 -6.44
CA TYR A 139 -16.44 5.43 -5.80
C TYR A 139 -16.37 5.32 -4.27
N TYR A 140 -16.73 4.17 -3.71
CA TYR A 140 -16.70 3.92 -2.28
C TYR A 140 -15.31 4.18 -1.69
N ASN A 141 -14.28 3.56 -2.26
CA ASN A 141 -12.92 3.67 -1.73
C ASN A 141 -12.34 5.08 -1.89
N VAL A 142 -12.63 5.75 -3.00
CA VAL A 142 -12.18 7.13 -3.22
C VAL A 142 -12.90 8.11 -2.30
N GLU A 143 -14.21 7.96 -2.11
CA GLU A 143 -14.95 8.83 -1.17
C GLU A 143 -14.52 8.59 0.28
N LEU A 144 -14.23 7.33 0.65
CA LEU A 144 -13.66 7.00 1.96
C LEU A 144 -12.30 7.67 2.16
N ALA A 145 -11.45 7.65 1.14
CA ALA A 145 -10.16 8.32 1.16
C ALA A 145 -10.29 9.84 1.33
N LYS A 146 -11.18 10.46 0.57
CA LYS A 146 -11.44 11.91 0.66
C LYS A 146 -11.96 12.31 2.03
N GLU A 147 -12.87 11.53 2.59
CA GLU A 147 -13.38 11.73 3.95
C GLU A 147 -12.24 11.68 4.98
N ALA A 148 -11.39 10.65 4.89
CA ALA A 148 -10.27 10.48 5.81
C ALA A 148 -9.28 11.67 5.75
N VAL A 149 -9.02 12.20 4.57
CA VAL A 149 -8.18 13.40 4.42
C VAL A 149 -8.83 14.60 5.10
N LYS A 150 -10.11 14.85 4.83
CA LYS A 150 -10.83 16.01 5.36
C LYS A 150 -11.05 15.94 6.87
N GLU A 151 -11.44 14.77 7.38
CA GLU A 151 -11.84 14.60 8.78
C GLU A 151 -10.67 14.28 9.70
N MET A 152 -9.67 13.53 9.21
CA MET A 152 -8.54 13.07 10.03
C MET A 152 -7.24 13.82 9.76
N GLY A 153 -7.09 14.42 8.58
CA GLY A 153 -5.95 15.27 8.25
C GLY A 153 -4.75 14.55 7.66
N PHE A 154 -4.92 13.39 7.02
CA PHE A 154 -3.82 12.69 6.35
C PHE A 154 -3.17 13.54 5.26
N ASN A 155 -1.85 13.45 5.17
CA ASN A 155 -1.07 14.06 4.08
C ASN A 155 -1.21 13.29 2.77
N GLU A 156 -1.41 11.98 2.87
CA GLU A 156 -1.41 11.05 1.76
C GLU A 156 -2.32 9.86 2.06
N ILE A 157 -2.95 9.34 1.03
CA ILE A 157 -3.68 8.07 1.08
C ILE A 157 -2.85 7.01 0.35
N GLN A 158 -2.72 5.84 0.96
CA GLN A 158 -2.09 4.68 0.37
C GLN A 158 -3.13 3.61 0.10
N PHE A 159 -3.32 3.25 -1.17
CA PHE A 159 -4.20 2.17 -1.57
C PHE A 159 -3.42 0.86 -1.67
N ASP A 160 -3.96 -0.18 -1.05
CA ASP A 160 -3.46 -1.54 -1.17
C ASP A 160 -4.51 -2.44 -1.82
N TYR A 161 -4.11 -3.59 -2.31
CA TYR A 161 -4.99 -4.54 -3.00
C TYR A 161 -5.71 -3.90 -4.20
N VAL A 162 -5.00 -3.07 -4.96
CA VAL A 162 -5.49 -2.47 -6.21
C VAL A 162 -5.22 -3.45 -7.33
N ARG A 163 -5.99 -4.52 -7.36
CA ARG A 163 -5.79 -5.65 -8.28
C ARG A 163 -6.96 -6.62 -8.25
N PHE A 164 -6.95 -7.51 -9.21
CA PHE A 164 -7.75 -8.74 -9.20
C PHE A 164 -7.08 -9.77 -8.27
N PRO A 165 -7.77 -10.87 -7.93
CA PRO A 165 -7.14 -11.94 -7.15
C PRO A 165 -5.86 -12.45 -7.80
N GLU A 166 -4.90 -12.87 -7.00
CA GLU A 166 -3.59 -13.34 -7.49
C GLU A 166 -3.70 -14.59 -8.39
N ASP A 167 -4.75 -15.38 -8.26
CA ASP A 167 -5.04 -16.54 -9.11
C ASP A 167 -5.91 -16.21 -10.33
N ALA A 168 -6.06 -14.94 -10.68
CA ALA A 168 -6.89 -14.47 -11.80
C ALA A 168 -6.57 -15.18 -13.13
N TYR A 169 -5.30 -15.52 -13.37
CA TYR A 169 -4.91 -16.27 -14.56
C TYR A 169 -5.60 -17.64 -14.62
N ASN A 170 -5.52 -18.41 -13.54
CA ASN A 170 -6.17 -19.72 -13.45
C ASN A 170 -7.69 -19.61 -13.53
N MET A 171 -8.27 -18.60 -12.89
CA MET A 171 -9.70 -18.33 -12.97
C MET A 171 -10.15 -18.06 -14.40
N SER A 172 -9.35 -17.31 -15.18
CA SER A 172 -9.61 -17.02 -16.59
C SER A 172 -9.52 -18.26 -17.47
N ILE A 173 -8.46 -19.08 -17.29
CA ILE A 173 -8.25 -20.31 -18.07
C ILE A 173 -9.38 -21.32 -17.84
N LYS A 174 -9.77 -21.52 -16.59
CA LYS A 174 -10.81 -22.49 -16.23
C LYS A 174 -12.19 -22.09 -16.74
N GLY A 175 -12.39 -20.81 -17.09
CA GLY A 175 -13.65 -20.30 -17.62
C GLY A 175 -14.84 -20.41 -16.68
N ASN A 176 -14.57 -20.52 -15.37
CA ASN A 176 -15.60 -20.70 -14.33
C ASN A 176 -15.82 -19.45 -13.48
N SER A 177 -15.36 -18.31 -13.96
CA SER A 177 -15.40 -17.06 -13.22
C SER A 177 -15.95 -15.92 -14.07
N ASP A 178 -16.76 -15.08 -13.46
CA ASP A 178 -17.24 -13.82 -14.03
C ASP A 178 -16.60 -12.66 -13.28
N PHE A 179 -15.73 -11.91 -13.97
CA PHE A 179 -15.03 -10.76 -13.41
C PHE A 179 -15.87 -9.47 -13.42
N LYS A 180 -17.11 -9.53 -13.93
CA LYS A 180 -18.02 -8.37 -14.03
C LYS A 180 -17.44 -7.23 -14.89
N ASN A 181 -16.83 -7.60 -16.00
CA ASN A 181 -16.23 -6.67 -16.95
C ASN A 181 -17.30 -6.02 -17.84
N LYS A 182 -17.96 -5.02 -17.31
CA LYS A 182 -19.06 -4.31 -17.99
C LYS A 182 -18.57 -3.29 -19.03
N TYR A 183 -17.28 -2.94 -19.01
CA TYR A 183 -16.72 -1.86 -19.79
C TYR A 183 -15.77 -2.35 -20.89
N ASP A 184 -15.65 -3.65 -21.05
CA ASP A 184 -14.78 -4.30 -22.02
C ASP A 184 -13.32 -3.78 -21.93
N GLU A 185 -12.79 -3.77 -20.72
CA GLU A 185 -11.43 -3.33 -20.40
C GLU A 185 -10.53 -4.54 -20.10
N GLU A 186 -9.23 -4.43 -20.43
CA GLU A 186 -8.24 -5.35 -19.87
C GLU A 186 -8.07 -5.10 -18.37
N LYS A 187 -7.59 -6.09 -17.62
CA LYS A 187 -7.43 -5.95 -16.17
C LYS A 187 -6.48 -4.81 -15.79
N ALA A 188 -5.33 -4.71 -16.47
CA ALA A 188 -4.37 -3.64 -16.21
C ALA A 188 -4.91 -2.26 -16.63
N GLU A 189 -5.73 -2.21 -17.66
CA GLU A 189 -6.43 -0.99 -18.09
C GLU A 189 -7.39 -0.51 -17.01
N ALA A 190 -8.18 -1.41 -16.43
CA ALA A 190 -9.10 -1.05 -15.34
C ALA A 190 -8.36 -0.54 -14.11
N VAL A 191 -7.25 -1.16 -13.74
CA VAL A 191 -6.39 -0.71 -12.63
C VAL A 191 -5.83 0.68 -12.93
N GLN A 192 -5.32 0.91 -14.13
CA GLN A 192 -4.82 2.22 -14.55
C GLN A 192 -5.92 3.29 -14.52
N ASN A 193 -7.09 3.00 -15.07
CA ASN A 193 -8.22 3.92 -15.09
C ASN A 193 -8.72 4.25 -13.68
N PHE A 194 -8.76 3.26 -12.80
CA PHE A 194 -9.07 3.50 -11.39
C PHE A 194 -8.07 4.48 -10.76
N LEU A 195 -6.78 4.30 -11.03
CA LEU A 195 -5.75 5.18 -10.45
C LEU A 195 -5.76 6.60 -11.04
N PHE A 196 -6.11 6.76 -12.31
CA PHE A 196 -6.36 8.11 -12.86
C PHE A 196 -7.50 8.81 -12.10
N TYR A 197 -8.62 8.11 -11.93
CA TYR A 197 -9.78 8.62 -11.19
C TYR A 197 -9.41 8.96 -9.75
N ALA A 198 -8.77 8.02 -9.05
CA ALA A 198 -8.42 8.17 -7.64
C ALA A 198 -7.42 9.30 -7.41
N THR A 199 -6.38 9.38 -8.22
CA THR A 199 -5.36 10.42 -8.11
C THR A 199 -5.97 11.81 -8.30
N ASP A 200 -6.79 11.98 -9.33
CA ASP A 200 -7.48 13.25 -9.58
C ASP A 200 -8.35 13.67 -8.38
N GLN A 201 -9.16 12.76 -7.87
CA GLN A 201 -10.09 13.04 -6.78
C GLN A 201 -9.37 13.34 -5.45
N ILE A 202 -8.32 12.61 -5.14
CA ILE A 202 -7.55 12.79 -3.90
C ILE A 202 -6.74 14.10 -3.97
N HIS A 203 -6.18 14.45 -5.13
CA HIS A 203 -5.56 15.75 -5.32
C HIS A 203 -6.52 16.91 -5.06
N LYS A 204 -7.79 16.77 -5.42
CA LYS A 204 -8.81 17.81 -5.19
C LYS A 204 -9.05 18.13 -3.72
N VAL A 205 -8.72 17.22 -2.81
CA VAL A 205 -8.80 17.47 -1.36
C VAL A 205 -7.44 17.80 -0.74
N GLY A 206 -6.42 18.06 -1.56
CA GLY A 206 -5.12 18.52 -1.10
C GLY A 206 -4.18 17.45 -0.56
N ALA A 207 -4.41 16.18 -0.90
CA ALA A 207 -3.57 15.07 -0.49
C ALA A 207 -2.96 14.34 -1.68
N TYR A 208 -1.94 13.54 -1.40
CA TYR A 208 -1.27 12.69 -2.39
C TYR A 208 -1.84 11.27 -2.36
N LEU A 209 -1.62 10.54 -3.45
CA LEU A 209 -1.98 9.12 -3.56
C LEU A 209 -0.73 8.27 -3.78
N SER A 210 -0.60 7.24 -2.96
CA SER A 210 0.33 6.15 -3.21
C SER A 210 -0.41 4.82 -3.37
N VAL A 211 0.25 3.83 -3.96
CA VAL A 211 -0.32 2.51 -4.17
C VAL A 211 0.71 1.43 -3.85
N ASP A 212 0.23 0.38 -3.17
CA ASP A 212 1.00 -0.82 -2.88
C ASP A 212 0.87 -1.80 -4.04
N VAL A 213 1.98 -2.39 -4.46
CA VAL A 213 2.01 -3.35 -5.56
C VAL A 213 2.88 -4.56 -5.20
N PHE A 214 2.61 -5.70 -5.84
CA PHE A 214 3.48 -6.85 -5.72
C PHE A 214 4.86 -6.60 -6.34
N GLY A 215 5.88 -7.26 -5.81
CA GLY A 215 7.23 -7.20 -6.37
C GLY A 215 7.29 -7.64 -7.84
N GLU A 216 6.50 -8.64 -8.21
CA GLU A 216 6.39 -9.15 -9.58
C GLU A 216 6.00 -8.07 -10.60
N CYS A 217 5.26 -7.05 -10.19
CA CYS A 217 4.75 -6.05 -11.13
C CYS A 217 5.86 -5.20 -11.77
N SER A 218 7.08 -5.22 -11.23
CA SER A 218 8.25 -4.57 -11.83
C SER A 218 8.89 -5.36 -12.99
N GLY A 219 8.34 -6.54 -13.31
CA GLY A 219 8.76 -7.32 -14.46
C GLY A 219 8.44 -6.65 -15.81
N GLU A 220 8.92 -7.25 -16.89
CA GLU A 220 8.75 -6.73 -18.25
C GLU A 220 7.41 -7.14 -18.90
N TYR A 221 6.51 -7.69 -18.12
CA TYR A 221 5.21 -8.18 -18.59
C TYR A 221 4.07 -7.65 -17.71
N VAL A 222 2.88 -7.57 -18.30
CA VAL A 222 1.67 -7.20 -17.59
C VAL A 222 1.18 -8.42 -16.78
N THR A 223 1.01 -8.27 -15.48
CA THR A 223 0.55 -9.36 -14.63
C THR A 223 -0.92 -9.69 -14.87
N ALA A 224 -1.30 -10.95 -14.65
CA ALA A 224 -2.67 -11.41 -14.86
C ALA A 224 -3.68 -10.81 -13.87
N TYR A 225 -3.22 -10.26 -12.76
CA TYR A 225 -4.07 -9.62 -11.75
C TYR A 225 -4.16 -8.09 -11.93
N GLY A 226 -3.59 -7.55 -13.01
CA GLY A 226 -3.80 -6.17 -13.44
C GLY A 226 -2.75 -5.16 -12.99
N GLN A 227 -1.71 -5.56 -12.26
CA GLN A 227 -0.64 -4.65 -11.88
C GLN A 227 0.48 -4.65 -12.92
N TYR A 228 0.84 -3.46 -13.38
CA TYR A 228 1.98 -3.24 -14.25
C TYR A 228 2.68 -1.94 -13.83
N TRP A 229 3.94 -2.05 -13.43
CA TRP A 229 4.71 -0.98 -12.80
C TRP A 229 4.64 0.33 -13.59
N SER A 230 4.98 0.27 -14.86
CA SER A 230 5.09 1.48 -15.70
C SER A 230 3.76 2.23 -15.82
N ALA A 231 2.66 1.50 -15.95
CA ALA A 231 1.33 2.08 -16.04
C ALA A 231 0.86 2.71 -14.73
N ILE A 232 1.32 2.19 -13.61
CA ILE A 232 0.94 2.65 -12.27
C ILE A 232 1.85 3.79 -11.82
N SER A 233 3.16 3.60 -11.87
CA SER A 233 4.14 4.59 -11.40
C SER A 233 4.06 5.92 -12.14
N ASN A 234 3.66 5.91 -13.41
CA ASN A 234 3.51 7.12 -14.20
C ASN A 234 2.36 8.03 -13.72
N ILE A 235 1.44 7.53 -12.90
CA ILE A 235 0.24 8.25 -12.48
C ILE A 235 0.29 8.67 -11.01
N VAL A 236 0.54 7.71 -10.11
CA VAL A 236 0.47 7.94 -8.66
C VAL A 236 1.66 8.75 -8.16
N ASP A 237 1.52 9.37 -6.99
CA ASP A 237 2.58 10.20 -6.41
C ASP A 237 3.70 9.36 -5.81
N ALA A 238 3.36 8.21 -5.23
CA ALA A 238 4.34 7.23 -4.76
C ALA A 238 3.87 5.81 -5.07
N ILE A 239 4.83 4.94 -5.37
CA ILE A 239 4.60 3.51 -5.61
C ILE A 239 5.37 2.71 -4.57
N SER A 240 4.71 1.77 -3.91
CA SER A 240 5.26 1.02 -2.80
C SER A 240 5.14 -0.48 -3.05
N SER A 241 6.19 -1.06 -3.62
CA SER A 241 6.25 -2.50 -3.84
C SER A 241 6.53 -3.27 -2.55
N MET A 242 6.24 -4.57 -2.56
CA MET A 242 6.30 -5.46 -1.41
C MET A 242 7.26 -6.64 -1.65
N PRO A 243 8.58 -6.39 -1.87
CA PRO A 243 9.53 -7.47 -2.11
C PRO A 243 10.01 -8.10 -0.79
N TYR A 244 9.09 -8.73 -0.06
CA TYR A 244 9.43 -9.38 1.20
C TYR A 244 10.34 -10.58 0.96
N THR A 245 11.38 -10.71 1.77
CA THR A 245 12.47 -11.67 1.54
C THR A 245 12.03 -13.13 1.61
N ASP A 246 10.97 -13.44 2.34
CA ASP A 246 10.39 -14.78 2.44
C ASP A 246 9.37 -15.10 1.33
N HIS A 247 9.15 -14.17 0.39
CA HIS A 247 8.22 -14.34 -0.73
C HIS A 247 8.92 -14.71 -2.06
N PHE A 248 10.25 -14.89 -2.05
CA PHE A 248 11.02 -15.24 -3.26
C PHE A 248 11.28 -16.75 -3.40
N GLY A 249 10.47 -17.57 -2.79
CA GLY A 249 10.57 -19.02 -2.80
C GLY A 249 10.90 -19.58 -1.42
N ARG A 250 11.21 -20.89 -1.39
CA ARG A 250 11.43 -21.63 -0.13
C ARG A 250 12.89 -21.79 0.25
N SER A 251 13.82 -21.19 -0.50
CA SER A 251 15.23 -21.23 -0.17
C SER A 251 15.53 -20.32 1.02
N VAL A 252 16.23 -20.86 2.02
CA VAL A 252 16.67 -20.07 3.18
C VAL A 252 17.58 -18.91 2.76
N ASP A 253 18.26 -19.04 1.63
CA ASP A 253 19.19 -18.02 1.14
C ASP A 253 18.51 -16.68 0.89
N THR A 254 17.25 -16.68 0.42
CA THR A 254 16.52 -15.42 0.11
C THR A 254 16.21 -14.60 1.35
N TRP A 255 15.90 -15.23 2.48
CA TRP A 255 15.63 -14.49 3.72
C TRP A 255 16.89 -14.31 4.59
N THR A 256 17.90 -15.14 4.43
CA THR A 256 19.19 -14.97 5.12
C THR A 256 20.00 -13.84 4.48
N ASN A 257 20.03 -13.77 3.15
CA ASN A 257 20.75 -12.76 2.39
C ASN A 257 19.84 -11.61 1.97
N ALA A 258 19.33 -10.90 2.95
CA ALA A 258 18.33 -9.84 2.74
C ALA A 258 18.80 -8.74 1.77
N TYR A 259 20.06 -8.30 1.89
CA TYR A 259 20.64 -7.31 0.97
C TYR A 259 20.57 -7.78 -0.48
N GLN A 260 21.09 -8.98 -0.75
CA GLN A 260 21.17 -9.48 -2.13
C GLN A 260 19.80 -9.73 -2.73
N THR A 261 18.87 -10.24 -1.95
CA THR A 261 17.49 -10.51 -2.38
C THR A 261 16.80 -9.21 -2.79
N VAL A 262 16.86 -8.20 -1.95
CA VAL A 262 16.22 -6.90 -2.22
C VAL A 262 16.96 -6.17 -3.35
N TYR A 263 18.29 -6.21 -3.37
CA TYR A 263 19.09 -5.57 -4.43
C TYR A 263 18.75 -6.14 -5.81
N ASN A 264 18.68 -7.46 -5.93
CA ASN A 264 18.35 -8.11 -7.20
C ASN A 264 16.97 -7.71 -7.72
N TRP A 265 15.99 -7.64 -6.81
CA TRP A 265 14.67 -7.15 -7.16
C TRP A 265 14.69 -5.66 -7.55
N ALA A 266 15.34 -4.84 -6.74
CA ALA A 266 15.32 -3.38 -6.87
C ALA A 266 15.97 -2.91 -8.18
N LYS A 267 16.95 -3.64 -8.72
CA LYS A 267 17.54 -3.32 -10.03
C LYS A 267 16.49 -3.33 -11.15
N GLY A 268 15.59 -4.30 -11.13
CA GLY A 268 14.49 -4.37 -12.10
C GLY A 268 13.50 -3.22 -11.95
N ALA A 269 13.12 -2.90 -10.73
CA ALA A 269 12.22 -1.77 -10.45
C ALA A 269 12.86 -0.43 -10.86
N ALA A 270 14.14 -0.23 -10.56
CA ALA A 270 14.88 0.97 -11.00
C ALA A 270 14.93 1.08 -12.52
N ALA A 271 15.10 -0.04 -13.23
CA ALA A 271 15.05 -0.06 -14.70
C ALA A 271 13.68 0.36 -15.23
N ARG A 272 12.59 -0.13 -14.59
CA ARG A 272 11.21 0.28 -14.98
C ARG A 272 11.00 1.78 -14.77
N GLN A 273 11.48 2.33 -13.65
CA GLN A 273 11.36 3.76 -13.36
C GLN A 273 11.99 4.65 -14.45
N LYS A 274 13.09 4.22 -15.04
CA LYS A 274 13.79 4.98 -16.10
C LYS A 274 13.07 4.98 -17.43
N GLU A 275 12.11 4.08 -17.64
CA GLU A 275 11.39 3.91 -18.91
C GLU A 275 10.14 4.77 -19.02
N ILE A 276 9.74 5.44 -17.96
CA ILE A 276 8.46 6.17 -17.91
C ILE A 276 8.65 7.67 -17.78
N PRO A 277 7.75 8.47 -18.38
CA PRO A 277 7.91 9.93 -18.42
C PRO A 277 7.92 10.62 -17.06
N THR A 278 7.00 10.23 -16.17
CA THR A 278 6.81 10.87 -14.86
C THR A 278 6.75 9.84 -13.74
N PRO A 279 7.91 9.23 -13.39
CA PRO A 279 7.93 8.18 -12.40
C PRO A 279 7.55 8.69 -11.01
N ALA A 280 6.74 7.89 -10.30
CA ALA A 280 6.40 8.12 -8.90
C ALA A 280 7.62 7.98 -8.00
N VAL A 281 7.55 8.55 -6.79
CA VAL A 281 8.51 8.22 -5.74
C VAL A 281 8.38 6.74 -5.41
N ALA A 282 9.47 5.97 -5.53
CA ALA A 282 9.47 4.55 -5.20
C ALA A 282 9.80 4.38 -3.71
N ARG A 283 8.78 4.13 -2.91
CA ARG A 283 8.85 3.99 -1.46
C ARG A 283 8.49 2.55 -1.12
N THR A 284 9.50 1.73 -0.88
CA THR A 284 9.39 0.27 -0.86
C THR A 284 9.09 -0.28 0.52
N TRP A 285 8.12 -1.19 0.61
CA TRP A 285 7.89 -1.99 1.81
C TRP A 285 9.05 -2.96 2.01
N ILE A 286 9.51 -3.09 3.26
CA ILE A 286 10.57 -4.04 3.63
C ILE A 286 10.11 -4.94 4.78
N THR A 287 10.74 -6.10 4.86
CA THR A 287 10.44 -7.11 5.88
C THR A 287 10.90 -6.63 7.27
N ALA A 288 9.95 -6.50 8.19
CA ALA A 288 10.20 -6.13 9.58
C ALA A 288 9.59 -7.15 10.56
N TYR A 289 9.66 -8.42 10.20
CA TYR A 289 9.21 -9.57 10.98
C TYR A 289 10.20 -10.71 10.80
N ASP A 290 10.23 -11.63 11.74
CA ASP A 290 11.13 -12.78 11.68
C ASP A 290 10.63 -13.78 10.64
N THR A 291 11.54 -14.26 9.80
CA THR A 291 11.16 -15.02 8.61
C THR A 291 11.86 -16.37 8.52
N PRO A 292 11.18 -17.40 8.00
CA PRO A 292 9.72 -17.50 7.86
C PRO A 292 9.09 -17.97 9.17
N TYR A 293 7.77 -18.14 9.22
CA TYR A 293 7.10 -18.73 10.37
C TYR A 293 7.49 -20.20 10.61
N TRP A 294 7.96 -20.90 9.57
CA TRP A 294 8.51 -22.26 9.65
C TRP A 294 10.04 -22.21 9.78
N LYS A 295 10.62 -23.31 10.22
CA LYS A 295 12.08 -23.44 10.41
C LYS A 295 12.85 -23.57 9.09
N PRO A 296 14.08 -23.02 8.98
CA PRO A 296 14.74 -22.18 9.98
C PRO A 296 14.22 -20.74 9.97
N THR A 297 13.96 -20.18 11.15
CA THR A 297 13.58 -18.78 11.29
C THR A 297 14.83 -17.91 11.37
N VAL A 298 14.80 -16.76 10.69
CA VAL A 298 15.86 -15.75 10.75
C VAL A 298 15.29 -14.52 11.47
N ILE A 299 16.00 -14.05 12.50
CA ILE A 299 15.61 -12.86 13.24
C ILE A 299 15.93 -11.62 12.39
N TYR A 300 14.89 -10.83 12.11
CA TYR A 300 15.03 -9.56 11.39
C TYR A 300 15.21 -8.42 12.39
N ASN A 301 16.47 -8.26 12.82
CA ASN A 301 16.92 -7.19 13.71
C ASN A 301 17.25 -5.90 12.94
N ALA A 302 17.78 -4.89 13.61
CA ALA A 302 18.15 -3.61 12.97
C ALA A 302 19.10 -3.80 11.77
N SER A 303 20.08 -4.69 11.88
CA SER A 303 21.02 -4.99 10.79
C SER A 303 20.32 -5.52 9.53
N LYS A 304 19.30 -6.37 9.69
CA LYS A 304 18.51 -6.89 8.56
C LYS A 304 17.63 -5.81 7.92
N ILE A 305 17.14 -4.87 8.71
CA ILE A 305 16.42 -3.70 8.18
C ILE A 305 17.40 -2.82 7.38
N GLU A 306 18.56 -2.51 7.94
CA GLU A 306 19.60 -1.71 7.27
C GLU A 306 20.03 -2.33 5.94
N ASP A 307 20.22 -3.64 5.90
CA ASP A 307 20.62 -4.38 4.70
C ASP A 307 19.60 -4.18 3.56
N GLN A 308 18.31 -4.25 3.88
CA GLN A 308 17.25 -4.07 2.89
C GLN A 308 17.20 -2.63 2.36
N VAL A 309 17.28 -1.64 3.25
CA VAL A 309 17.25 -0.22 2.87
C VAL A 309 18.47 0.14 2.03
N ARG A 310 19.66 -0.30 2.44
CA ARG A 310 20.91 -0.07 1.69
C ARG A 310 20.83 -0.67 0.29
N ALA A 311 20.26 -1.86 0.17
CA ALA A 311 20.05 -2.52 -1.12
C ALA A 311 19.18 -1.67 -2.06
N LEU A 312 18.12 -1.07 -1.53
CA LEU A 312 17.24 -0.18 -2.32
C LEU A 312 18.02 1.02 -2.86
N TYR A 313 18.73 1.73 -1.99
CA TYR A 313 19.51 2.91 -2.39
C TYR A 313 20.63 2.55 -3.35
N ASP A 314 21.35 1.47 -3.10
CA ASP A 314 22.44 1.01 -3.97
C ASP A 314 21.93 0.65 -5.38
N ALA A 315 20.71 0.16 -5.48
CA ALA A 315 20.08 -0.19 -6.76
C ALA A 315 19.44 1.01 -7.47
N GLY A 316 19.38 2.19 -6.84
CA GLY A 316 18.81 3.41 -7.42
C GLY A 316 17.37 3.70 -7.05
N LEU A 317 16.80 3.01 -6.06
CA LEU A 317 15.49 3.32 -5.49
C LEU A 317 15.66 4.12 -4.20
N ASP A 318 15.69 5.44 -4.31
CA ASP A 318 16.03 6.36 -3.22
C ASP A 318 14.81 7.08 -2.60
N GLY A 319 13.61 6.57 -2.83
CA GLY A 319 12.37 7.14 -2.27
C GLY A 319 12.09 6.77 -0.82
N GLY A 320 12.92 5.92 -0.25
CA GLY A 320 12.77 5.48 1.14
C GLY A 320 12.08 4.14 1.28
N PHE A 321 11.61 3.86 2.49
CA PHE A 321 11.08 2.55 2.85
C PHE A 321 9.93 2.62 3.83
N ILE A 322 9.18 1.53 3.91
CA ILE A 322 8.10 1.32 4.89
C ILE A 322 8.34 -0.05 5.54
N THR A 323 8.37 -0.10 6.87
CA THR A 323 8.55 -1.36 7.59
C THR A 323 7.22 -2.10 7.68
N TRP A 324 7.17 -3.36 7.22
CA TRP A 324 5.99 -4.20 7.33
C TRP A 324 6.11 -5.15 8.53
N ASN A 325 5.29 -4.91 9.53
CA ASN A 325 5.00 -5.82 10.63
C ASN A 325 3.49 -5.74 10.87
N SER A 326 2.75 -6.78 10.51
CA SER A 326 1.28 -6.75 10.52
C SER A 326 0.70 -6.50 11.90
N ALA A 327 1.34 -7.03 12.94
CA ALA A 327 0.94 -6.84 14.33
C ALA A 327 1.35 -5.47 14.86
N SER A 328 2.16 -4.71 14.14
CA SER A 328 2.76 -3.45 14.58
C SER A 328 3.43 -3.59 15.94
N SER A 329 4.18 -4.69 16.13
CA SER A 329 4.80 -5.06 17.40
C SER A 329 5.70 -3.96 17.95
N LEU A 330 5.36 -3.42 19.11
CA LEU A 330 6.17 -2.41 19.80
C LEU A 330 7.56 -2.97 20.13
N ALA A 331 7.64 -4.24 20.55
CA ALA A 331 8.91 -4.91 20.83
C ALA A 331 9.79 -5.01 19.58
N LYS A 332 9.19 -5.28 18.41
CA LYS A 332 9.93 -5.31 17.13
C LYS A 332 10.45 -3.90 16.79
N TYR A 333 9.65 -2.88 16.95
CA TYR A 333 10.10 -1.50 16.70
C TYR A 333 11.20 -1.07 17.66
N GLU A 334 11.15 -1.47 18.93
CA GLU A 334 12.26 -1.26 19.87
C GLU A 334 13.53 -1.97 19.39
N GLN A 335 13.41 -3.20 18.90
CA GLN A 335 14.54 -3.98 18.40
C GLN A 335 15.22 -3.35 17.17
N ILE A 336 14.42 -2.78 16.26
CA ILE A 336 14.91 -2.30 14.95
C ILE A 336 15.14 -0.78 14.89
N LYS A 337 14.82 -0.04 15.95
CA LYS A 337 14.74 1.44 15.94
C LYS A 337 15.99 2.13 15.39
N THR A 338 17.17 1.60 15.66
CA THR A 338 18.42 2.22 15.19
C THR A 338 18.56 2.25 13.67
N ALA A 339 17.87 1.37 12.96
CA ALA A 339 17.87 1.35 11.50
C ALA A 339 17.24 2.61 10.89
N PHE A 340 16.29 3.26 11.59
CA PHE A 340 15.69 4.51 11.13
C PHE A 340 16.66 5.70 11.24
N ASN A 341 17.67 5.63 12.10
CA ASN A 341 18.62 6.71 12.32
C ASN A 341 19.80 6.71 11.34
N LYS A 342 19.94 5.71 10.51
CA LYS A 342 21.04 5.61 9.57
C LYS A 342 20.90 6.60 8.42
N ASP A 343 22.03 7.08 7.94
CA ASP A 343 22.14 7.79 6.67
C ASP A 343 22.42 6.76 5.58
N TYR A 344 21.50 6.68 4.62
CA TYR A 344 21.59 5.72 3.51
C TYR A 344 22.01 6.39 2.19
N GLU A 345 22.26 7.70 2.19
CA GLU A 345 22.65 8.48 1.00
C GLU A 345 24.16 8.48 0.74
#